data_661b2e6edfd27ec8a3544697c4407cbe
#
_entry.id   661b2e6edfd27ec8a3544697c4407cbe
#
_cell.length_a   1.000
_cell.length_b   1.000
_cell.length_c   1.000
_cell.angle_alpha   90.00
_cell.angle_beta   90.00
_cell.angle_gamma   90.00
#
_symmetry.space_group_name_H-M   'P 1'
#
loop_
_entity.id
_entity.type
_entity.pdbx_description
1 polymer ?
#
loop_
_entity_poly.entity_id
_entity_poly.type
_entity_poly.pdbx_seq_one_letter_code
_entity_poly.pdbx_strand_id
1 'polypeptide(L)'
;MRSRLWGSHIDALLFNINRGQTQIRLFEIASSYTQSDNGYTEKQILSGALYGSSQPEQWGIKTMKIDFYDVKGDLETLSEGELKFTKKDAPGALHPGKSACILKNEKPVGWMGQLHPKWMQKFSIQEDVFLFEIDLDPLRKKVINEFDIPSKLLPIRKDISVVVDKNIAVGDMVEAVKKAKINHLREIMAFDVYEGENIEKDKKSIAFLILMQDTYKTLEEEQVNNIVKNALKVLQQQFGANLR
;
A
#
# COMPACT_ATOMS: atom_id res chain seq x y z
N MET A 1 -8.76 -25.06 -17.48
CA MET A 1 -7.65 -24.50 -16.70
C MET A 1 -7.64 -22.98 -16.91
N ARG A 2 -7.51 -22.21 -15.83
CA ARG A 2 -7.46 -20.73 -15.91
C ARG A 2 -6.03 -20.27 -15.70
N SER A 3 -5.54 -19.38 -16.56
CA SER A 3 -4.23 -18.77 -16.41
C SER A 3 -4.25 -17.53 -15.48
N ARG A 4 -5.45 -16.98 -15.25
CA ARG A 4 -5.71 -15.81 -14.38
C ARG A 4 -7.13 -15.88 -13.82
N LEU A 5 -7.37 -15.23 -12.70
CA LEU A 5 -8.66 -15.25 -11.99
C LEU A 5 -9.51 -13.99 -12.22
N TRP A 6 -8.89 -12.87 -12.60
CA TRP A 6 -9.59 -11.58 -12.71
C TRP A 6 -10.77 -11.58 -13.69
N GLY A 7 -10.75 -12.44 -14.73
CA GLY A 7 -11.86 -12.55 -15.69
C GLY A 7 -13.15 -13.01 -15.01
N SER A 8 -13.08 -14.03 -14.14
CA SER A 8 -14.26 -14.51 -13.41
C SER A 8 -14.78 -13.47 -12.40
N HIS A 9 -13.91 -12.62 -11.86
CA HIS A 9 -14.34 -11.51 -11.02
C HIS A 9 -15.13 -10.46 -11.81
N ILE A 10 -14.74 -10.17 -13.05
CA ILE A 10 -15.51 -9.25 -13.90
C ILE A 10 -16.92 -9.82 -14.18
N ASP A 11 -17.03 -11.08 -14.49
CA ASP A 11 -18.34 -11.73 -14.70
C ASP A 11 -19.22 -11.66 -13.44
N ALA A 12 -18.63 -11.94 -12.27
CA ALA A 12 -19.33 -11.84 -11.00
C ALA A 12 -19.72 -10.40 -10.64
N LEU A 13 -18.84 -9.42 -10.92
CA LEU A 13 -19.16 -8.00 -10.76
C LEU A 13 -20.32 -7.58 -11.62
N LEU A 14 -20.30 -7.89 -12.94
CA LEU A 14 -21.38 -7.55 -13.86
C LEU A 14 -22.72 -8.17 -13.44
N PHE A 15 -22.69 -9.42 -12.97
CA PHE A 15 -23.88 -10.08 -12.43
C PHE A 15 -24.50 -9.33 -11.25
N ASN A 16 -23.67 -8.82 -10.34
CA ASN A 16 -24.13 -8.10 -9.15
C ASN A 16 -24.52 -6.65 -9.48
N ILE A 17 -23.75 -5.94 -10.31
CA ILE A 17 -24.08 -4.58 -10.77
C ILE A 17 -25.45 -4.56 -11.46
N ASN A 18 -25.72 -5.52 -12.36
CA ASN A 18 -27.00 -5.64 -13.06
C ASN A 18 -28.19 -5.96 -12.12
N ARG A 19 -27.93 -6.32 -10.88
CA ARG A 19 -28.93 -6.51 -9.81
C ARG A 19 -28.99 -5.35 -8.82
N GLY A 20 -28.37 -4.23 -9.16
CA GLY A 20 -28.44 -3.00 -8.37
C GLY A 20 -27.50 -2.97 -7.16
N GLN A 21 -26.51 -3.87 -7.09
CA GLN A 21 -25.50 -3.78 -6.03
C GLN A 21 -24.57 -2.60 -6.29
N THR A 22 -24.49 -1.69 -5.34
CA THR A 22 -23.68 -0.45 -5.41
C THR A 22 -22.34 -0.55 -4.69
N GLN A 23 -22.16 -1.59 -3.89
CA GLN A 23 -20.91 -1.89 -3.18
C GLN A 23 -20.61 -3.38 -3.31
N ILE A 24 -19.48 -3.70 -3.90
CA ILE A 24 -19.09 -5.09 -4.14
C ILE A 24 -17.63 -5.27 -3.74
N ARG A 25 -17.35 -6.25 -2.87
CA ARG A 25 -16.02 -6.72 -2.53
C ARG A 25 -16.00 -8.23 -2.66
N LEU A 26 -15.23 -8.75 -3.59
CA LEU A 26 -15.13 -10.18 -3.89
C LEU A 26 -13.69 -10.64 -3.74
N PHE A 27 -13.52 -11.87 -3.27
CA PHE A 27 -12.23 -12.56 -3.35
C PHE A 27 -12.42 -14.04 -3.66
N GLU A 28 -11.39 -14.64 -4.21
CA GLU A 28 -11.32 -16.07 -4.52
C GLU A 28 -9.90 -16.57 -4.25
N ILE A 29 -9.79 -17.75 -3.67
CA ILE A 29 -8.55 -18.51 -3.62
C ILE A 29 -8.70 -19.68 -4.56
N ALA A 30 -7.90 -19.73 -5.63
CA ALA A 30 -7.97 -20.79 -6.62
C ALA A 30 -6.62 -21.01 -7.31
N SER A 31 -6.50 -22.14 -8.00
CA SER A 31 -5.31 -22.47 -8.78
C SER A 31 -5.31 -21.76 -10.14
N SER A 32 -4.18 -21.16 -10.48
CA SER A 32 -3.84 -20.72 -11.83
C SER A 32 -2.81 -21.66 -12.44
N TYR A 33 -2.86 -21.80 -13.76
CA TYR A 33 -2.02 -22.73 -14.51
C TYR A 33 -1.25 -21.96 -15.58
N THR A 34 0.08 -22.14 -15.59
CA THR A 34 0.97 -21.57 -16.61
C THR A 34 1.59 -22.71 -17.38
N GLN A 35 1.50 -22.69 -18.72
CA GLN A 35 2.18 -23.65 -19.57
C GLN A 35 3.64 -23.24 -19.76
N SER A 36 4.54 -24.18 -19.64
CA SER A 36 5.97 -24.05 -19.93
C SER A 36 6.43 -25.24 -20.77
N ASP A 37 7.64 -25.20 -21.31
CA ASP A 37 8.22 -26.29 -22.09
C ASP A 37 8.30 -27.61 -21.31
N ASN A 38 8.36 -27.55 -19.99
CA ASN A 38 8.42 -28.71 -19.09
C ASN A 38 7.02 -29.16 -18.57
N GLY A 39 5.92 -28.66 -19.14
CA GLY A 39 4.55 -28.97 -18.72
C GLY A 39 3.82 -27.81 -18.09
N TYR A 40 2.88 -28.12 -17.21
CA TYR A 40 2.07 -27.11 -16.51
C TYR A 40 2.58 -26.85 -15.10
N THR A 41 2.70 -25.58 -14.76
CA THR A 41 2.96 -25.15 -13.37
C THR A 41 1.64 -24.65 -12.77
N GLU A 42 1.28 -25.21 -11.61
CA GLU A 42 0.15 -24.79 -10.82
C GLU A 42 0.59 -23.87 -9.70
N LYS A 43 -0.16 -22.77 -9.48
CA LYS A 43 0.04 -21.85 -8.38
C LYS A 43 -1.28 -21.53 -7.71
N GLN A 44 -1.29 -21.47 -6.39
CA GLN A 44 -2.44 -20.95 -5.63
C GLN A 44 -2.40 -19.43 -5.60
N ILE A 45 -3.47 -18.81 -6.05
CA ILE A 45 -3.63 -17.36 -6.16
C ILE A 45 -4.76 -16.90 -5.25
N LEU A 46 -4.52 -15.88 -4.48
CA LEU A 46 -5.57 -15.04 -3.90
C LEU A 46 -5.85 -13.90 -4.88
N SER A 47 -7.07 -13.78 -5.31
CA SER A 47 -7.50 -12.71 -6.23
C SER A 47 -8.75 -12.04 -5.71
N GLY A 48 -8.94 -10.77 -6.04
CA GLY A 48 -10.15 -10.06 -5.65
C GLY A 48 -10.48 -8.89 -6.55
N ALA A 49 -11.71 -8.42 -6.38
CA ALA A 49 -12.28 -7.29 -7.11
C ALA A 49 -13.13 -6.42 -6.17
N LEU A 50 -12.97 -5.11 -6.30
CA LEU A 50 -13.67 -4.11 -5.52
C LEU A 50 -14.35 -3.11 -6.47
N TYR A 51 -15.59 -2.72 -6.12
CA TYR A 51 -16.41 -1.80 -6.90
C TYR A 51 -17.32 -0.97 -5.97
N GLY A 52 -17.55 0.30 -6.34
CA GLY A 52 -18.55 1.17 -5.69
C GLY A 52 -18.01 1.95 -4.50
N SER A 53 -18.73 1.99 -3.40
CA SER A 53 -18.35 2.76 -2.21
C SER A 53 -17.35 2.01 -1.32
N SER A 54 -16.46 2.76 -0.67
CA SER A 54 -15.47 2.20 0.27
C SER A 54 -16.13 1.63 1.53
N GLN A 55 -17.25 2.24 1.96
CA GLN A 55 -18.04 1.84 3.12
C GLN A 55 -19.52 1.79 2.78
N PRO A 56 -20.33 1.00 3.51
CA PRO A 56 -21.77 1.03 3.40
C PRO A 56 -22.32 2.44 3.68
N GLU A 57 -23.43 2.79 3.01
CA GLU A 57 -24.12 4.05 3.28
C GLU A 57 -24.56 4.10 4.75
N GLN A 58 -24.17 5.19 5.43
CA GLN A 58 -24.50 5.38 6.85
C GLN A 58 -24.53 6.87 7.19
N TRP A 59 -25.27 7.21 8.25
CA TRP A 59 -25.30 8.57 8.77
C TRP A 59 -23.93 8.93 9.40
N GLY A 60 -23.53 10.18 9.29
CA GLY A 60 -22.31 10.69 9.95
C GLY A 60 -21.00 10.47 9.18
N ILE A 61 -20.98 9.65 8.14
CA ILE A 61 -19.81 9.49 7.26
C ILE A 61 -20.22 9.81 5.83
N LYS A 62 -19.44 10.66 5.18
CA LYS A 62 -19.63 10.96 3.75
C LYS A 62 -19.29 9.74 2.93
N THR A 63 -20.17 9.33 2.02
CA THR A 63 -19.91 8.27 1.06
C THR A 63 -18.68 8.62 0.20
N MET A 64 -17.67 7.78 0.22
CA MET A 64 -16.48 7.86 -0.63
C MET A 64 -16.44 6.67 -1.57
N LYS A 65 -16.00 6.90 -2.81
CA LYS A 65 -15.74 5.81 -3.75
C LYS A 65 -14.44 5.12 -3.36
N ILE A 66 -14.40 3.80 -3.62
CA ILE A 66 -13.16 3.03 -3.47
C ILE A 66 -12.08 3.60 -4.38
N ASP A 67 -10.84 3.53 -3.91
CA ASP A 67 -9.68 3.93 -4.66
C ASP A 67 -8.53 2.89 -4.58
N PHE A 68 -7.40 3.26 -5.16
CA PHE A 68 -6.19 2.44 -5.15
C PHE A 68 -5.71 2.13 -3.73
N TYR A 69 -5.87 3.06 -2.80
CA TYR A 69 -5.37 2.93 -1.43
C TYR A 69 -6.25 2.03 -0.56
N ASP A 70 -7.55 1.90 -0.89
CA ASP A 70 -8.42 0.92 -0.23
C ASP A 70 -7.91 -0.51 -0.45
N VAL A 71 -7.63 -0.87 -1.71
CA VAL A 71 -7.07 -2.20 -2.04
C VAL A 71 -5.69 -2.39 -1.45
N LYS A 72 -4.85 -1.36 -1.50
CA LYS A 72 -3.52 -1.39 -0.90
C LYS A 72 -3.60 -1.63 0.60
N GLY A 73 -4.49 -0.94 1.31
CA GLY A 73 -4.72 -1.11 2.75
C GLY A 73 -5.20 -2.52 3.11
N ASP A 74 -6.14 -3.09 2.33
CA ASP A 74 -6.60 -4.46 2.50
C ASP A 74 -5.44 -5.47 2.38
N LEU A 75 -4.57 -5.30 1.38
CA LEU A 75 -3.40 -6.17 1.15
C LEU A 75 -2.30 -5.96 2.21
N GLU A 76 -2.07 -4.74 2.66
CA GLU A 76 -1.15 -4.45 3.76
C GLU A 76 -1.62 -5.07 5.07
N THR A 77 -2.92 -5.00 5.36
CA THR A 77 -3.52 -5.65 6.53
C THR A 77 -3.39 -7.17 6.46
N LEU A 78 -3.67 -7.76 5.30
CA LEU A 78 -3.55 -9.20 5.09
C LEU A 78 -2.13 -9.73 5.28
N SER A 79 -1.13 -8.92 4.93
CA SER A 79 0.29 -9.28 4.97
C SER A 79 1.04 -8.76 6.20
N GLU A 80 0.34 -8.17 7.17
CA GLU A 80 0.95 -7.53 8.34
C GLU A 80 2.02 -6.48 7.96
N GLY A 81 1.83 -5.81 6.81
CA GLY A 81 2.73 -4.77 6.31
C GLY A 81 4.00 -5.26 5.61
N GLU A 82 4.13 -6.58 5.33
CA GLU A 82 5.31 -7.15 4.68
C GLU A 82 5.37 -6.95 3.16
N LEU A 83 4.30 -6.42 2.55
CA LEU A 83 4.24 -6.19 1.11
C LEU A 83 4.77 -4.80 0.73
N LYS A 84 5.46 -4.75 -0.40
CA LYS A 84 5.95 -3.54 -1.03
C LYS A 84 5.27 -3.36 -2.39
N PHE A 85 4.96 -2.12 -2.75
CA PHE A 85 4.25 -1.79 -3.98
C PHE A 85 5.12 -0.92 -4.87
N THR A 86 5.28 -1.32 -6.13
CA THR A 86 6.11 -0.58 -7.10
C THR A 86 5.36 -0.35 -8.40
N LYS A 87 5.74 0.70 -9.15
CA LYS A 87 5.11 1.03 -10.44
C LYS A 87 5.55 0.12 -11.61
N LYS A 88 6.30 -0.94 -11.37
CA LYS A 88 6.85 -1.81 -12.44
C LYS A 88 5.84 -2.89 -12.85
N ASP A 89 5.85 -3.23 -14.13
CA ASP A 89 5.32 -4.47 -14.72
C ASP A 89 3.88 -4.85 -14.38
N ALA A 90 2.98 -3.86 -14.35
CA ALA A 90 1.56 -4.15 -14.19
C ALA A 90 0.98 -4.78 -15.46
N PRO A 91 0.04 -5.77 -15.33
CA PRO A 91 -0.62 -6.37 -16.48
C PRO A 91 -1.35 -5.35 -17.34
N GLY A 92 -1.36 -5.54 -18.68
CA GLY A 92 -2.08 -4.67 -19.62
C GLY A 92 -3.61 -4.62 -19.43
N ALA A 93 -4.15 -5.45 -18.55
CA ALA A 93 -5.54 -5.37 -18.10
C ALA A 93 -5.80 -4.19 -17.13
N LEU A 94 -4.74 -3.64 -16.52
CA LEU A 94 -4.82 -2.56 -15.55
C LEU A 94 -4.49 -1.19 -16.16
N HIS A 95 -4.97 -0.16 -15.50
CA HIS A 95 -4.68 1.23 -15.84
C HIS A 95 -3.18 1.53 -15.62
N PRO A 96 -2.44 2.05 -16.61
CA PRO A 96 -0.98 2.21 -16.54
C PRO A 96 -0.50 3.19 -15.44
N GLY A 97 -1.34 4.17 -15.08
CA GLY A 97 -1.03 5.15 -14.03
C GLY A 97 -1.61 4.85 -12.66
N LYS A 98 -2.46 3.80 -12.53
CA LYS A 98 -3.13 3.42 -11.28
C LYS A 98 -3.00 1.92 -11.03
N SER A 99 -1.78 1.42 -11.12
CA SER A 99 -1.44 0.01 -10.91
C SER A 99 -0.08 -0.14 -10.26
N ALA A 100 0.13 -1.26 -9.58
CA ALA A 100 1.38 -1.60 -8.94
C ALA A 100 1.68 -3.09 -9.06
N CYS A 101 2.96 -3.42 -9.15
CA CYS A 101 3.49 -4.74 -8.86
C CYS A 101 3.64 -4.89 -7.35
N ILE A 102 3.25 -6.04 -6.82
CA ILE A 102 3.34 -6.37 -5.41
C ILE A 102 4.60 -7.21 -5.21
N LEU A 103 5.46 -6.77 -4.31
CA LEU A 103 6.69 -7.48 -3.94
C LEU A 103 6.61 -7.97 -2.51
N LYS A 104 7.21 -9.15 -2.26
CA LYS A 104 7.55 -9.63 -0.91
C LYS A 104 9.01 -10.08 -0.93
N ASN A 105 9.82 -9.54 -0.02
CA ASN A 105 11.28 -9.78 0.02
C ASN A 105 11.94 -9.49 -1.34
N GLU A 106 11.62 -8.36 -1.97
CA GLU A 106 12.10 -7.89 -3.28
C GLU A 106 11.73 -8.81 -4.47
N LYS A 107 10.90 -9.84 -4.25
CA LYS A 107 10.42 -10.74 -5.32
C LYS A 107 9.00 -10.40 -5.70
N PRO A 108 8.67 -10.32 -7.00
CA PRO A 108 7.30 -10.12 -7.45
C PRO A 108 6.43 -11.30 -7.03
N VAL A 109 5.35 -11.00 -6.33
CA VAL A 109 4.37 -11.99 -5.85
C VAL A 109 2.97 -11.74 -6.38
N GLY A 110 2.74 -10.59 -7.04
CA GLY A 110 1.43 -10.26 -7.56
C GLY A 110 1.34 -8.86 -8.15
N TRP A 111 0.12 -8.44 -8.37
CA TRP A 111 -0.21 -7.12 -8.91
C TRP A 111 -1.55 -6.64 -8.36
N MET A 112 -1.74 -5.32 -8.38
CA MET A 112 -3.01 -4.67 -8.08
C MET A 112 -3.21 -3.41 -8.91
N GLY A 113 -4.43 -2.96 -9.07
CA GLY A 113 -4.71 -1.69 -9.71
C GLY A 113 -6.13 -1.55 -10.23
N GLN A 114 -6.41 -0.37 -10.80
CA GLN A 114 -7.67 -0.08 -11.46
C GLN A 114 -7.76 -0.85 -12.77
N LEU A 115 -8.94 -1.40 -13.09
CA LEU A 115 -9.22 -1.99 -14.39
C LEU A 115 -9.01 -0.94 -15.50
N HIS A 116 -8.35 -1.33 -16.58
CA HIS A 116 -8.07 -0.42 -17.69
C HIS A 116 -9.36 0.15 -18.29
N PRO A 117 -9.47 1.45 -18.58
CA PRO A 117 -10.67 2.09 -19.14
C PRO A 117 -11.23 1.40 -20.38
N LYS A 118 -10.36 0.82 -21.23
CA LYS A 118 -10.78 0.03 -22.40
C LYS A 118 -11.67 -1.16 -22.03
N TRP A 119 -11.36 -1.84 -20.93
CA TRP A 119 -12.16 -2.96 -20.44
C TRP A 119 -13.44 -2.47 -19.76
N MET A 120 -13.36 -1.36 -19.00
CA MET A 120 -14.56 -0.73 -18.42
C MET A 120 -15.57 -0.36 -19.52
N GLN A 121 -15.10 0.26 -20.59
CA GLN A 121 -15.93 0.58 -21.76
C GLN A 121 -16.52 -0.67 -22.42
N LYS A 122 -15.68 -1.71 -22.66
CA LYS A 122 -16.11 -2.96 -23.28
C LYS A 122 -17.21 -3.66 -22.48
N PHE A 123 -17.14 -3.61 -21.17
CA PHE A 123 -18.12 -4.24 -20.27
C PHE A 123 -19.22 -3.29 -19.78
N SER A 124 -19.25 -2.04 -20.28
CA SER A 124 -20.22 -1.00 -19.89
C SER A 124 -20.25 -0.72 -18.38
N ILE A 125 -19.10 -0.83 -17.72
CA ILE A 125 -18.94 -0.53 -16.28
C ILE A 125 -18.75 0.99 -16.12
N GLN A 126 -19.61 1.61 -15.30
CA GLN A 126 -19.66 3.07 -15.16
C GLN A 126 -18.69 3.61 -14.08
N GLU A 127 -18.40 2.82 -13.08
CA GLU A 127 -17.55 3.23 -11.95
C GLU A 127 -16.24 2.43 -11.93
N ASP A 128 -15.24 2.97 -11.25
CA ASP A 128 -13.92 2.37 -11.15
C ASP A 128 -14.00 0.98 -10.51
N VAL A 129 -13.28 0.04 -11.10
CA VAL A 129 -13.08 -1.33 -10.57
C VAL A 129 -11.62 -1.48 -10.22
N PHE A 130 -11.34 -1.97 -9.03
CA PHE A 130 -10.00 -2.32 -8.61
C PHE A 130 -9.86 -3.83 -8.49
N LEU A 131 -8.74 -4.34 -8.95
CA LEU A 131 -8.42 -5.77 -9.01
C LEU A 131 -7.07 -6.04 -8.36
N PHE A 132 -6.91 -7.22 -7.81
CA PHE A 132 -5.61 -7.74 -7.40
C PHE A 132 -5.51 -9.24 -7.63
N GLU A 133 -4.32 -9.73 -7.87
CA GLU A 133 -3.93 -11.14 -7.82
C GLU A 133 -2.58 -11.25 -7.13
N ILE A 134 -2.46 -12.17 -6.19
CA ILE A 134 -1.23 -12.40 -5.43
C ILE A 134 -0.99 -13.89 -5.21
N ASP A 135 0.25 -14.34 -5.39
CA ASP A 135 0.68 -15.71 -5.08
C ASP A 135 0.44 -15.96 -3.58
N LEU A 136 -0.30 -17.00 -3.24
CA LEU A 136 -0.71 -17.27 -1.86
C LEU A 136 0.44 -17.87 -1.01
N ASP A 137 1.32 -18.67 -1.62
CA ASP A 137 2.37 -19.37 -0.89
C ASP A 137 3.36 -18.46 -0.14
N PRO A 138 3.80 -17.31 -0.70
CA PRO A 138 4.62 -16.36 0.04
C PRO A 138 3.90 -15.78 1.26
N LEU A 139 2.56 -15.61 1.22
CA LEU A 139 1.77 -15.07 2.32
C LEU A 139 1.58 -16.05 3.48
N ARG A 140 1.60 -17.36 3.18
CA ARG A 140 1.43 -18.42 4.20
C ARG A 140 2.59 -18.55 5.16
N LYS A 141 3.78 -18.06 4.80
CA LYS A 141 4.95 -18.11 5.67
C LYS A 141 4.78 -17.08 6.79
N LYS A 142 4.28 -17.53 7.92
CA LYS A 142 4.23 -16.71 9.13
C LYS A 142 5.66 -16.47 9.63
N VAL A 143 5.99 -15.21 9.80
CA VAL A 143 7.07 -14.80 10.68
C VAL A 143 6.52 -14.89 12.11
N ILE A 144 7.17 -15.63 12.98
CA ILE A 144 6.82 -15.63 14.40
C ILE A 144 7.30 -14.29 14.92
N ASN A 145 6.37 -13.39 15.18
CA ASN A 145 6.70 -12.11 15.77
C ASN A 145 7.21 -12.34 17.20
N GLU A 146 8.40 -11.85 17.49
CA GLU A 146 8.89 -11.80 18.87
C GLU A 146 7.96 -10.89 19.68
N PHE A 147 7.57 -11.36 20.86
CA PHE A 147 6.76 -10.56 21.78
C PHE A 147 7.60 -9.42 22.31
N ASP A 148 7.26 -8.20 21.95
CA ASP A 148 7.87 -6.99 22.51
C ASP A 148 7.05 -6.53 23.72
N ILE A 149 7.71 -6.34 24.86
CA ILE A 149 7.05 -5.91 26.09
C ILE A 149 6.59 -4.46 25.91
N PRO A 150 5.29 -4.17 25.96
CA PRO A 150 4.81 -2.80 25.78
C PRO A 150 5.34 -1.90 26.91
N SER A 151 5.92 -0.79 26.52
CA SER A 151 6.36 0.23 27.48
C SER A 151 5.14 0.83 28.21
N LYS A 152 5.29 1.07 29.51
CA LYS A 152 4.30 1.80 30.32
C LYS A 152 4.42 3.32 30.20
N LEU A 153 5.48 3.81 29.57
CA LEU A 153 5.74 5.23 29.38
C LEU A 153 4.98 5.73 28.15
N LEU A 154 4.58 6.99 28.19
CA LEU A 154 3.91 7.61 27.03
C LEU A 154 4.91 7.86 25.91
N PRO A 155 4.56 7.55 24.65
CA PRO A 155 5.38 7.89 23.51
C PRO A 155 5.42 9.41 23.31
N ILE A 156 6.55 9.92 22.86
CA ILE A 156 6.71 11.31 22.44
C ILE A 156 6.51 11.39 20.94
N ARG A 157 5.62 12.29 20.51
CA ARG A 157 5.37 12.59 19.10
C ARG A 157 6.09 13.86 18.68
N LYS A 158 6.76 13.82 17.54
CA LYS A 158 7.24 14.99 16.80
C LYS A 158 6.82 14.90 15.35
N ASP A 159 6.39 16.01 14.80
CA ASP A 159 6.02 16.13 13.40
C ASP A 159 7.12 16.91 12.67
N ILE A 160 7.49 16.42 11.48
CA ILE A 160 8.43 17.08 10.58
C ILE A 160 7.82 17.19 9.19
N SER A 161 8.16 18.24 8.46
CA SER A 161 7.74 18.40 7.08
C SER A 161 8.97 18.55 6.19
N VAL A 162 9.05 17.75 5.13
CA VAL A 162 10.18 17.76 4.20
C VAL A 162 9.71 17.93 2.76
N VAL A 163 10.51 18.61 1.95
CA VAL A 163 10.27 18.80 0.52
C VAL A 163 11.18 17.85 -0.26
N VAL A 164 10.60 17.11 -1.20
CA VAL A 164 11.29 16.13 -2.05
C VAL A 164 10.74 16.17 -3.48
N ASP A 165 11.43 15.54 -4.42
CA ASP A 165 10.94 15.37 -5.79
C ASP A 165 9.67 14.51 -5.83
N LYS A 166 8.72 14.86 -6.72
CA LYS A 166 7.43 14.16 -6.86
C LYS A 166 7.56 12.68 -7.14
N ASN A 167 8.60 12.27 -7.84
CA ASN A 167 8.81 10.88 -8.24
C ASN A 167 9.25 9.98 -7.09
N ILE A 168 9.69 10.55 -5.96
CA ILE A 168 10.12 9.78 -4.80
C ILE A 168 8.89 9.16 -4.12
N ALA A 169 8.89 7.83 -3.97
CA ALA A 169 7.83 7.14 -3.27
C ALA A 169 7.95 7.35 -1.75
N VAL A 170 6.85 7.73 -1.11
CA VAL A 170 6.80 7.95 0.35
C VAL A 170 7.16 6.68 1.12
N GLY A 171 6.73 5.51 0.60
CA GLY A 171 7.05 4.22 1.20
C GLY A 171 8.55 3.95 1.30
N ASP A 172 9.33 4.33 0.27
CA ASP A 172 10.79 4.16 0.27
C ASP A 172 11.45 5.03 1.33
N MET A 173 10.93 6.24 1.56
CA MET A 173 11.42 7.16 2.60
C MET A 173 11.17 6.59 4.01
N VAL A 174 9.96 6.09 4.26
CA VAL A 174 9.61 5.43 5.53
C VAL A 174 10.48 4.20 5.77
N GLU A 175 10.65 3.37 4.74
CA GLU A 175 11.48 2.16 4.80
C GLU A 175 12.96 2.49 5.09
N ALA A 176 13.51 3.52 4.46
CA ALA A 176 14.89 3.94 4.69
C ALA A 176 15.14 4.36 6.15
N VAL A 177 14.21 5.11 6.74
CA VAL A 177 14.32 5.52 8.15
C VAL A 177 14.17 4.31 9.09
N LYS A 178 13.23 3.38 8.80
CA LYS A 178 13.08 2.13 9.57
C LYS A 178 14.34 1.26 9.49
N LYS A 179 14.94 1.11 8.30
CA LYS A 179 16.20 0.36 8.09
C LYS A 179 17.41 0.97 8.81
N ALA A 180 17.40 2.27 9.05
CA ALA A 180 18.46 2.93 9.81
C ALA A 180 18.51 2.55 11.30
N LYS A 181 17.50 1.85 11.82
CA LYS A 181 17.40 1.35 13.20
C LYS A 181 17.79 2.40 14.24
N ILE A 182 17.24 3.60 14.13
CA ILE A 182 17.49 4.71 15.04
C ILE A 182 16.96 4.32 16.43
N ASN A 183 17.83 4.36 17.43
CA ASN A 183 17.45 3.98 18.81
C ASN A 183 16.26 4.84 19.30
N HIS A 184 15.33 4.19 20.00
CA HIS A 184 14.10 4.78 20.55
C HIS A 184 13.13 5.36 19.51
N LEU A 185 13.41 5.28 18.20
CA LEU A 185 12.42 5.52 17.15
C LEU A 185 11.50 4.31 17.09
N ARG A 186 10.25 4.48 17.51
CA ARG A 186 9.24 3.42 17.48
C ARG A 186 8.55 3.34 16.12
N GLU A 187 8.16 4.51 15.61
CA GLU A 187 7.40 4.57 14.36
C GLU A 187 7.69 5.87 13.60
N ILE A 188 7.65 5.77 12.27
CA ILE A 188 7.57 6.91 11.36
C ILE A 188 6.45 6.64 10.37
N MET A 189 5.56 7.62 10.19
CA MET A 189 4.40 7.53 9.29
C MET A 189 4.19 8.86 8.59
N ALA A 190 3.97 8.82 7.27
CA ALA A 190 3.51 10.00 6.55
C ALA A 190 2.00 10.17 6.77
N PHE A 191 1.58 11.37 7.14
CA PHE A 191 0.17 11.66 7.40
C PHE A 191 -0.39 12.77 6.50
N ASP A 192 0.48 13.52 5.79
CA ASP A 192 0.04 14.53 4.84
C ASP A 192 1.01 14.65 3.67
N VAL A 193 0.48 14.91 2.48
CA VAL A 193 1.23 15.19 1.25
C VAL A 193 0.62 16.43 0.60
N TYR A 194 1.42 17.47 0.46
CA TYR A 194 0.98 18.73 -0.12
C TYR A 194 1.72 19.04 -1.43
N GLU A 195 0.94 19.35 -2.47
CA GLU A 195 1.40 19.84 -3.76
C GLU A 195 0.62 21.11 -4.09
N GLY A 196 1.24 22.28 -4.07
CA GLY A 196 0.53 23.52 -4.32
C GLY A 196 1.42 24.75 -4.30
N GLU A 197 0.82 25.91 -4.08
CA GLU A 197 1.51 27.18 -3.98
C GLU A 197 2.61 27.14 -2.92
N ASN A 198 3.77 27.74 -3.20
CA ASN A 198 4.99 27.75 -2.40
C ASN A 198 5.83 26.44 -2.41
N ILE A 199 5.53 25.50 -3.32
CA ILE A 199 6.38 24.35 -3.61
C ILE A 199 6.68 24.32 -5.11
N GLU A 200 7.93 24.03 -5.48
CA GLU A 200 8.34 23.89 -6.87
C GLU A 200 7.46 22.84 -7.59
N LYS A 201 7.14 23.07 -8.88
CA LYS A 201 6.18 22.23 -9.63
C LYS A 201 6.52 20.74 -9.72
N ASP A 202 7.80 20.41 -9.61
CA ASP A 202 8.37 19.07 -9.65
C ASP A 202 8.60 18.46 -8.26
N LYS A 203 8.26 19.19 -7.20
CA LYS A 203 8.40 18.76 -5.79
C LYS A 203 7.06 18.62 -5.09
N LYS A 204 7.09 17.89 -3.98
CA LYS A 204 6.02 17.74 -3.02
C LYS A 204 6.54 17.90 -1.59
N SER A 205 5.69 18.38 -0.70
CA SER A 205 5.94 18.42 0.74
C SER A 205 5.27 17.22 1.39
N ILE A 206 6.00 16.52 2.25
CA ILE A 206 5.49 15.36 2.98
C ILE A 206 5.63 15.64 4.47
N ALA A 207 4.54 15.49 5.20
CA ALA A 207 4.54 15.59 6.65
C ALA A 207 4.64 14.19 7.26
N PHE A 208 5.64 13.98 8.11
CA PHE A 208 5.86 12.76 8.85
C PHE A 208 5.63 12.96 10.33
N LEU A 209 4.94 12.02 10.92
CA LEU A 209 4.85 11.82 12.36
C LEU A 209 5.97 10.87 12.76
N ILE A 210 6.72 11.23 13.79
CA ILE A 210 7.78 10.44 14.42
C ILE A 210 7.35 10.13 15.84
N LEU A 211 7.12 8.84 16.16
CA LEU A 211 6.87 8.36 17.51
C LEU A 211 8.17 7.82 18.12
N MET A 212 8.49 8.32 19.30
CA MET A 212 9.69 7.96 20.04
C MET A 212 9.31 7.45 21.42
N GLN A 213 9.93 6.38 21.86
CA GLN A 213 9.64 5.79 23.16
C GLN A 213 10.85 4.98 23.66
N ASP A 214 11.14 5.12 24.95
CA ASP A 214 12.04 4.22 25.67
C ASP A 214 11.19 3.27 26.53
N THR A 215 11.70 2.09 26.82
CA THR A 215 11.01 1.09 27.65
C THR A 215 11.11 1.38 29.13
N TYR A 216 12.21 2.02 29.57
CA TYR A 216 12.56 2.13 30.97
C TYR A 216 12.51 3.55 31.54
N LYS A 217 12.74 4.58 30.72
CA LYS A 217 12.79 5.97 31.18
C LYS A 217 12.15 6.93 30.15
N THR A 218 11.68 8.07 30.64
CA THR A 218 11.21 9.15 29.77
C THR A 218 12.40 9.73 29.00
N LEU A 219 12.24 9.95 27.70
CA LEU A 219 13.26 10.55 26.85
C LEU A 219 13.42 12.03 27.20
N GLU A 220 14.66 12.47 27.29
CA GLU A 220 15.03 13.87 27.47
C GLU A 220 14.95 14.63 26.15
N GLU A 221 14.78 15.94 26.20
CA GLU A 221 14.62 16.79 25.01
C GLU A 221 15.80 16.66 24.04
N GLU A 222 17.01 16.55 24.55
CA GLU A 222 18.21 16.36 23.72
C GLU A 222 18.17 15.02 22.96
N GLN A 223 17.71 13.94 23.60
CA GLN A 223 17.55 12.63 22.98
C GLN A 223 16.49 12.69 21.86
N VAL A 224 15.36 13.33 22.12
CA VAL A 224 14.29 13.55 21.15
C VAL A 224 14.81 14.30 19.91
N ASN A 225 15.54 15.40 20.13
CA ASN A 225 16.11 16.21 19.05
C ASN A 225 17.14 15.43 18.24
N ASN A 226 17.95 14.58 18.88
CA ASN A 226 18.93 13.72 18.22
C ASN A 226 18.26 12.65 17.34
N ILE A 227 17.15 12.04 17.79
CA ILE A 227 16.39 11.07 17.00
C ILE A 227 15.82 11.72 15.74
N VAL A 228 15.17 12.89 15.88
CA VAL A 228 14.62 13.65 14.76
C VAL A 228 15.73 14.06 13.78
N LYS A 229 16.86 14.55 14.28
CA LYS A 229 18.03 14.91 13.46
C LYS A 229 18.57 13.72 12.68
N ASN A 230 18.66 12.56 13.29
CA ASN A 230 19.10 11.34 12.60
C ASN A 230 18.12 10.89 11.52
N ALA A 231 16.81 10.96 11.76
CA ALA A 231 15.80 10.67 10.77
C ALA A 231 15.88 11.64 9.58
N LEU A 232 16.00 12.94 9.83
CA LEU A 232 16.19 13.96 8.80
C LEU A 232 17.46 13.73 7.99
N LYS A 233 18.57 13.35 8.65
CA LYS A 233 19.83 13.05 7.97
C LYS A 233 19.69 11.88 6.99
N VAL A 234 18.98 10.82 7.36
CA VAL A 234 18.69 9.69 6.46
C VAL A 234 17.89 10.16 5.25
N LEU A 235 16.82 10.93 5.48
CA LEU A 235 15.96 11.45 4.42
C LEU A 235 16.72 12.39 3.48
N GLN A 236 17.57 13.24 4.02
CA GLN A 236 18.40 14.16 3.23
C GLN A 236 19.43 13.43 2.39
N GLN A 237 20.15 12.46 2.99
CA GLN A 237 21.23 11.74 2.30
C GLN A 237 20.73 10.83 1.19
N GLN A 238 19.59 10.16 1.38
CA GLN A 238 19.10 9.19 0.41
C GLN A 238 18.14 9.79 -0.62
N PHE A 239 17.42 10.84 -0.28
CA PHE A 239 16.36 11.39 -1.13
C PHE A 239 16.51 12.89 -1.43
N GLY A 240 17.55 13.53 -0.93
CA GLY A 240 17.72 14.99 -1.09
C GLY A 240 16.63 15.81 -0.38
N ALA A 241 16.01 15.25 0.64
CA ALA A 241 14.92 15.88 1.37
C ALA A 241 15.39 17.14 2.10
N ASN A 242 14.70 18.25 1.94
CA ASN A 242 14.95 19.49 2.64
C ASN A 242 13.82 19.77 3.66
N LEU A 243 14.19 20.17 4.87
CA LEU A 243 13.23 20.57 5.87
C LEU A 243 12.46 21.82 5.38
N ARG A 244 11.14 21.80 5.58
CA ARG A 244 10.28 22.93 5.24
C ARG A 244 10.09 23.87 6.42
#